data_ae2949bc594cb69ce365985a03ce6fba
#
_entry.id   ae2949bc594cb69ce365985a03ce6fba
#
_cell.length_a   1.000
_cell.length_b   1.000
_cell.length_c   1.000
_cell.angle_alpha   90.00
_cell.angle_beta   90.00
_cell.angle_gamma   90.00
#
_symmetry.space_group_name_H-M   'P 1'
#
loop_
_entity.id
_entity.type
_entity.pdbx_description
1 polymer ?
#
loop_
_entity_poly.entity_id
_entity_poly.type
_entity_poly.pdbx_seq_one_letter_code
_entity_poly.pdbx_strand_id
1 'polypeptide(L)'
;AAMPSGTGMDLFAKKFPNRMFDVGIAEQHAVTFSAGLATEGYKPYAAIYSTFLQRAYDQVVHDVAIQSLPVRFAIDRAGLVGADGPTHAGSFDITYLSTLPNFVVMAPSDESELVKMINTSVDINDKPSAFRYPRGSGIGIKLPEINEKIEIGKGRVIKEGKEIALINFGARLQECQKALNNLEKKGLNLTLIDARFCKPLDENLMWNTAKNHEIIISIEEGSIGGFGSHLSKFLSEKGLLEKI
;
A
#
# COMPACT_ATOMS: atom_id res chain seq x y z
N ALA A 1 -11.40 -5.49 -14.39
CA ALA A 1 -11.28 -6.12 -13.07
C ALA A 1 -11.45 -7.63 -13.20
N ALA A 2 -10.77 -8.38 -12.34
CA ALA A 2 -11.09 -9.77 -12.10
C ALA A 2 -12.09 -9.83 -10.93
N MET A 3 -13.17 -10.60 -11.05
CA MET A 3 -14.22 -10.72 -10.03
C MET A 3 -14.87 -9.38 -9.62
N PRO A 4 -15.60 -8.68 -10.50
CA PRO A 4 -16.15 -7.34 -10.22
C PRO A 4 -17.02 -7.25 -8.96
N SER A 5 -17.87 -8.24 -8.71
CA SER A 5 -18.72 -8.28 -7.50
C SER A 5 -17.90 -8.37 -6.21
N GLY A 6 -16.83 -9.16 -6.24
CA GLY A 6 -15.93 -9.31 -5.11
C GLY A 6 -15.10 -8.05 -4.81
N THR A 7 -14.69 -7.32 -5.84
CA THR A 7 -13.91 -6.06 -5.71
C THR A 7 -14.79 -4.82 -5.55
N GLY A 8 -16.13 -4.96 -5.50
CA GLY A 8 -17.06 -3.84 -5.41
C GLY A 8 -17.19 -2.99 -6.69
N MET A 9 -16.63 -3.46 -7.80
CA MET A 9 -16.64 -2.72 -9.08
C MET A 9 -17.99 -2.68 -9.76
N ASP A 10 -18.99 -3.43 -9.28
CA ASP A 10 -20.36 -3.41 -9.80
C ASP A 10 -20.99 -2.01 -9.70
N LEU A 11 -20.68 -1.25 -8.65
CA LEU A 11 -21.14 0.11 -8.47
C LEU A 11 -20.53 1.05 -9.53
N PHE A 12 -19.25 0.85 -9.83
CA PHE A 12 -18.57 1.60 -10.89
C PHE A 12 -19.13 1.23 -12.27
N ALA A 13 -19.34 -0.06 -12.54
CA ALA A 13 -19.90 -0.55 -13.80
C ALA A 13 -21.29 0.01 -14.07
N LYS A 14 -22.17 0.10 -13.06
CA LYS A 14 -23.51 0.72 -13.18
C LYS A 14 -23.42 2.20 -13.56
N LYS A 15 -22.46 2.93 -13.01
CA LYS A 15 -22.28 4.37 -13.26
C LYS A 15 -21.54 4.67 -14.55
N PHE A 16 -20.57 3.82 -14.91
CA PHE A 16 -19.68 4.03 -16.05
C PHE A 16 -19.50 2.74 -16.87
N PRO A 17 -20.56 2.20 -17.51
CA PRO A 17 -20.55 0.90 -18.16
C PRO A 17 -19.46 0.78 -19.24
N ASN A 18 -19.20 1.86 -19.98
CA ASN A 18 -18.20 1.87 -21.06
C ASN A 18 -16.75 2.03 -20.55
N ARG A 19 -16.54 2.12 -19.25
CA ARG A 19 -15.20 2.21 -18.62
C ARG A 19 -14.87 1.02 -17.75
N MET A 20 -15.75 0.05 -17.68
CA MET A 20 -15.56 -1.17 -16.90
C MET A 20 -15.39 -2.36 -17.84
N PHE A 21 -14.30 -3.13 -17.62
CA PHE A 21 -14.00 -4.34 -18.34
C PHE A 21 -13.93 -5.49 -17.33
N ASP A 22 -14.87 -6.41 -17.43
CA ASP A 22 -14.80 -7.69 -16.72
C ASP A 22 -13.98 -8.66 -17.57
N VAL A 23 -12.87 -9.11 -17.04
CA VAL A 23 -11.97 -10.06 -17.73
C VAL A 23 -12.18 -11.51 -17.24
N GLY A 24 -13.14 -11.73 -16.36
CA GLY A 24 -13.30 -13.02 -15.68
C GLY A 24 -12.13 -13.31 -14.74
N ILE A 25 -11.92 -14.59 -14.40
CA ILE A 25 -10.78 -15.03 -13.58
C ILE A 25 -9.56 -15.22 -14.50
N ALA A 26 -9.04 -14.10 -14.99
CA ALA A 26 -7.92 -14.03 -15.93
C ALA A 26 -6.99 -12.84 -15.60
N GLU A 27 -6.30 -12.95 -14.47
CA GLU A 27 -5.46 -11.89 -13.92
C GLU A 27 -4.31 -11.50 -14.86
N GLN A 28 -3.70 -12.49 -15.55
CA GLN A 28 -2.67 -12.22 -16.57
C GLN A 28 -3.22 -11.33 -17.68
N HIS A 29 -4.41 -11.68 -18.20
CA HIS A 29 -5.06 -10.87 -19.22
C HIS A 29 -5.41 -9.48 -18.70
N ALA A 30 -5.89 -9.34 -17.46
CA ALA A 30 -6.19 -8.06 -16.85
C ALA A 30 -4.96 -7.13 -16.84
N VAL A 31 -3.79 -7.66 -16.51
CA VAL A 31 -2.54 -6.87 -16.44
C VAL A 31 -2.07 -6.49 -17.85
N THR A 32 -1.95 -7.44 -18.78
CA THR A 32 -1.54 -7.17 -20.15
C THR A 32 -2.50 -6.20 -20.86
N PHE A 33 -3.81 -6.38 -20.69
CA PHE A 33 -4.82 -5.48 -21.23
C PHE A 33 -4.68 -4.07 -20.66
N SER A 34 -4.43 -3.95 -19.35
CA SER A 34 -4.18 -2.64 -18.71
C SER A 34 -2.90 -2.00 -19.24
N ALA A 35 -1.85 -2.79 -19.48
CA ALA A 35 -0.62 -2.29 -20.10
C ALA A 35 -0.89 -1.72 -21.49
N GLY A 36 -1.63 -2.44 -22.34
CA GLY A 36 -2.03 -1.96 -23.67
C GLY A 36 -2.88 -0.68 -23.62
N LEU A 37 -3.79 -0.54 -22.67
CA LEU A 37 -4.51 0.71 -22.47
C LEU A 37 -3.60 1.87 -22.05
N ALA A 38 -2.59 1.59 -21.23
CA ALA A 38 -1.64 2.61 -20.77
C ALA A 38 -0.76 3.12 -21.93
N THR A 39 -0.38 2.27 -22.88
CA THR A 39 0.40 2.70 -24.08
C THR A 39 -0.39 3.69 -24.96
N GLU A 40 -1.72 3.60 -24.94
CA GLU A 40 -2.60 4.51 -25.68
C GLU A 40 -2.99 5.76 -24.87
N GLY A 41 -2.32 6.01 -23.74
CA GLY A 41 -2.54 7.21 -22.91
C GLY A 41 -3.74 7.14 -21.99
N TYR A 42 -4.42 5.98 -21.89
CA TYR A 42 -5.47 5.78 -20.89
C TYR A 42 -4.89 5.66 -19.49
N LYS A 43 -5.75 5.83 -18.48
CA LYS A 43 -5.41 5.67 -17.06
C LYS A 43 -6.06 4.40 -16.49
N PRO A 44 -5.55 3.21 -16.81
CA PRO A 44 -6.16 1.96 -16.39
C PRO A 44 -5.97 1.71 -14.89
N TYR A 45 -7.00 1.14 -14.28
CA TYR A 45 -6.98 0.58 -12.92
C TYR A 45 -7.22 -0.91 -12.99
N ALA A 46 -6.23 -1.71 -12.63
CA ALA A 46 -6.34 -3.15 -12.50
C ALA A 46 -6.78 -3.49 -11.07
N ALA A 47 -8.07 -3.79 -10.87
CA ALA A 47 -8.62 -4.18 -9.58
C ALA A 47 -8.56 -5.72 -9.44
N ILE A 48 -7.69 -6.20 -8.57
CA ILE A 48 -7.37 -7.63 -8.40
C ILE A 48 -7.10 -7.90 -6.92
N TYR A 49 -7.50 -9.08 -6.42
CA TYR A 49 -7.13 -9.49 -5.06
C TYR A 49 -5.62 -9.72 -4.94
N SER A 50 -5.06 -9.36 -3.80
CA SER A 50 -3.63 -9.49 -3.54
C SER A 50 -3.12 -10.92 -3.84
N THR A 51 -3.77 -11.94 -3.30
CA THR A 51 -3.37 -13.33 -3.50
C THR A 51 -3.46 -13.78 -4.97
N PHE A 52 -4.41 -13.25 -5.75
CA PHE A 52 -4.58 -13.65 -7.15
C PHE A 52 -3.71 -12.86 -8.12
N LEU A 53 -3.22 -11.69 -7.73
CA LEU A 53 -2.25 -10.92 -8.52
C LEU A 53 -0.93 -11.69 -8.71
N GLN A 54 -0.58 -12.61 -7.82
CA GLN A 54 0.58 -13.50 -7.96
C GLN A 54 0.58 -14.26 -9.29
N ARG A 55 -0.61 -14.66 -9.79
CA ARG A 55 -0.76 -15.37 -11.07
C ARG A 55 -0.31 -14.51 -12.26
N ALA A 56 -0.38 -13.21 -12.13
CA ALA A 56 -0.02 -12.25 -13.18
C ALA A 56 1.34 -11.58 -12.94
N TYR A 57 2.18 -12.12 -12.06
CA TYR A 57 3.45 -11.48 -11.71
C TYR A 57 4.38 -11.29 -12.91
N ASP A 58 4.45 -12.27 -13.80
CA ASP A 58 5.22 -12.17 -15.03
C ASP A 58 4.78 -10.97 -15.89
N GLN A 59 3.47 -10.78 -16.08
CA GLN A 59 2.90 -9.65 -16.80
C GLN A 59 3.15 -8.32 -16.08
N VAL A 60 3.09 -8.31 -14.76
CA VAL A 60 3.47 -7.11 -13.97
C VAL A 60 4.92 -6.73 -14.24
N VAL A 61 5.82 -7.70 -14.32
CA VAL A 61 7.24 -7.47 -14.63
C VAL A 61 7.43 -6.99 -16.07
N HIS A 62 7.06 -7.82 -17.05
CA HIS A 62 7.40 -7.61 -18.46
C HIS A 62 6.52 -6.60 -19.17
N ASP A 63 5.20 -6.66 -18.94
CA ASP A 63 4.27 -5.81 -19.67
C ASP A 63 4.14 -4.41 -19.02
N VAL A 64 4.45 -4.27 -17.74
CA VAL A 64 4.22 -3.03 -16.99
C VAL A 64 5.51 -2.42 -16.44
N ALA A 65 6.20 -3.11 -15.51
CA ALA A 65 7.27 -2.49 -14.72
C ALA A 65 8.52 -2.16 -15.55
N ILE A 66 9.00 -3.09 -16.38
CA ILE A 66 10.19 -2.88 -17.23
C ILE A 66 9.94 -1.75 -18.22
N GLN A 67 8.71 -1.61 -18.70
CA GLN A 67 8.31 -0.57 -19.66
C GLN A 67 7.92 0.74 -18.98
N SER A 68 7.91 0.79 -17.64
CA SER A 68 7.45 1.94 -16.83
C SER A 68 6.04 2.42 -17.20
N LEU A 69 5.15 1.53 -17.60
CA LEU A 69 3.78 1.89 -17.99
C LEU A 69 2.94 2.28 -16.77
N PRO A 70 2.16 3.37 -16.83
CA PRO A 70 1.41 3.90 -15.69
C PRO A 70 0.11 3.13 -15.43
N VAL A 71 0.23 1.84 -15.20
CA VAL A 71 -0.89 0.99 -14.72
C VAL A 71 -1.03 1.19 -13.22
N ARG A 72 -2.28 1.33 -12.77
CA ARG A 72 -2.63 1.51 -11.37
C ARG A 72 -3.26 0.23 -10.83
N PHE A 73 -2.61 -0.39 -9.87
CA PHE A 73 -3.07 -1.62 -9.25
C PHE A 73 -3.88 -1.29 -7.99
N ALA A 74 -5.19 -1.53 -8.04
CA ALA A 74 -6.05 -1.49 -6.86
C ALA A 74 -6.10 -2.91 -6.27
N ILE A 75 -5.32 -3.12 -5.23
CA ILE A 75 -5.09 -4.45 -4.65
C ILE A 75 -6.00 -4.65 -3.45
N ASP A 76 -7.07 -5.40 -3.68
CA ASP A 76 -8.05 -5.75 -2.66
C ASP A 76 -7.59 -6.98 -1.85
N ARG A 77 -8.13 -7.17 -0.66
CA ARG A 77 -7.79 -8.29 0.25
C ARG A 77 -6.30 -8.40 0.55
N ALA A 78 -5.66 -7.27 0.76
CA ALA A 78 -4.29 -7.25 1.24
C ALA A 78 -4.22 -7.59 2.74
N GLY A 79 -3.20 -8.34 3.13
CA GLY A 79 -3.01 -8.78 4.50
C GLY A 79 -3.83 -10.01 4.87
N LEU A 80 -4.18 -10.13 6.15
CA LEU A 80 -4.97 -11.24 6.70
C LEU A 80 -6.46 -10.99 6.45
N VAL A 81 -7.12 -11.94 5.81
CA VAL A 81 -8.48 -11.77 5.28
C VAL A 81 -9.59 -12.44 6.13
N GLY A 82 -9.23 -13.04 7.27
CA GLY A 82 -10.19 -13.64 8.21
C GLY A 82 -11.02 -14.77 7.56
N ALA A 83 -12.31 -14.55 7.41
CA ALA A 83 -13.26 -15.56 6.95
C ALA A 83 -13.01 -16.10 5.55
N ASP A 84 -12.29 -15.40 4.67
CA ASP A 84 -11.94 -15.90 3.34
C ASP A 84 -10.89 -17.02 3.39
N GLY A 85 -10.19 -17.16 4.52
CA GLY A 85 -9.27 -18.26 4.80
C GLY A 85 -7.87 -18.09 4.18
N PRO A 86 -6.99 -19.06 4.40
CA PRO A 86 -5.56 -18.93 4.06
C PRO A 86 -5.28 -18.80 2.56
N THR A 87 -6.16 -19.33 1.70
CA THR A 87 -6.00 -19.22 0.24
C THR A 87 -6.21 -17.81 -0.30
N HIS A 88 -6.81 -16.92 0.50
CA HIS A 88 -7.07 -15.53 0.15
C HIS A 88 -6.14 -14.54 0.89
N ALA A 89 -5.25 -15.03 1.74
CA ALA A 89 -4.31 -14.17 2.46
C ALA A 89 -3.39 -13.41 1.49
N GLY A 90 -3.42 -12.08 1.58
CA GLY A 90 -2.68 -11.17 0.72
C GLY A 90 -1.39 -10.70 1.38
N SER A 91 -0.43 -11.61 1.60
CA SER A 91 0.78 -11.31 2.38
C SER A 91 2.04 -11.06 1.55
N PHE A 92 2.01 -11.28 0.23
CA PHE A 92 3.22 -11.29 -0.60
C PHE A 92 3.34 -10.11 -1.57
N ASP A 93 2.27 -9.35 -1.79
CA ASP A 93 2.21 -8.26 -2.76
C ASP A 93 3.24 -7.16 -2.50
N ILE A 94 3.47 -6.76 -1.24
CA ILE A 94 4.50 -5.77 -0.91
C ILE A 94 5.87 -6.26 -1.41
N THR A 95 6.22 -7.50 -1.08
CA THR A 95 7.52 -8.09 -1.38
C THR A 95 7.80 -8.08 -2.88
N TYR A 96 6.91 -8.68 -3.69
CA TYR A 96 7.21 -8.82 -5.12
C TYR A 96 7.02 -7.52 -5.92
N LEU A 97 6.14 -6.60 -5.50
CA LEU A 97 5.99 -5.30 -6.16
C LEU A 97 7.13 -4.34 -5.82
N SER A 98 7.60 -4.36 -4.57
CA SER A 98 8.67 -3.45 -4.14
C SER A 98 10.03 -3.80 -4.72
N THR A 99 10.26 -5.02 -5.20
CA THR A 99 11.48 -5.41 -5.91
C THR A 99 11.57 -4.81 -7.32
N LEU A 100 10.42 -4.48 -7.93
CA LEU A 100 10.37 -4.02 -9.33
C LEU A 100 10.84 -2.57 -9.47
N PRO A 101 11.52 -2.22 -10.58
CA PRO A 101 11.97 -0.85 -10.82
C PRO A 101 10.79 0.12 -10.96
N ASN A 102 11.00 1.37 -10.57
CA ASN A 102 10.07 2.50 -10.78
C ASN A 102 8.66 2.32 -10.19
N PHE A 103 8.40 1.30 -9.41
CA PHE A 103 7.07 1.03 -8.84
C PHE A 103 6.81 1.92 -7.62
N VAL A 104 5.61 2.51 -7.54
CA VAL A 104 5.12 3.17 -6.32
C VAL A 104 4.23 2.19 -5.56
N VAL A 105 4.56 1.89 -4.30
CA VAL A 105 3.81 0.94 -3.46
C VAL A 105 3.29 1.63 -2.21
N MET A 106 1.96 1.71 -2.10
CA MET A 106 1.23 2.43 -1.06
C MET A 106 0.33 1.49 -0.25
N ALA A 107 0.12 1.81 1.02
CA ALA A 107 -0.87 1.13 1.87
C ALA A 107 -1.60 2.17 2.73
N PRO A 108 -2.91 2.38 2.51
CA PRO A 108 -3.69 3.28 3.33
C PRO A 108 -3.93 2.70 4.72
N SER A 109 -3.92 3.56 5.71
CA SER A 109 -4.23 3.19 7.09
C SER A 109 -5.74 3.21 7.39
N ASP A 110 -6.52 3.88 6.56
CA ASP A 110 -7.97 4.06 6.67
C ASP A 110 -8.60 4.43 5.32
N GLU A 111 -9.93 4.57 5.26
CA GLU A 111 -10.66 4.93 4.04
C GLU A 111 -10.37 6.35 3.55
N SER A 112 -10.02 7.29 4.42
CA SER A 112 -9.63 8.64 4.02
C SER A 112 -8.30 8.62 3.27
N GLU A 113 -7.30 7.90 3.81
CA GLU A 113 -6.01 7.70 3.15
C GLU A 113 -6.15 6.93 1.84
N LEU A 114 -7.08 5.94 1.76
CA LEU A 114 -7.37 5.22 0.52
C LEU A 114 -7.84 6.18 -0.58
N VAL A 115 -8.80 7.06 -0.28
CA VAL A 115 -9.29 8.06 -1.25
C VAL A 115 -8.16 8.98 -1.70
N LYS A 116 -7.32 9.47 -0.78
CA LYS A 116 -6.16 10.31 -1.12
C LYS A 116 -5.15 9.58 -2.00
N MET A 117 -4.87 8.29 -1.72
CA MET A 117 -3.97 7.47 -2.55
C MET A 117 -4.53 7.21 -3.94
N ILE A 118 -5.84 6.99 -4.08
CA ILE A 118 -6.50 6.91 -5.38
C ILE A 118 -6.31 8.24 -6.14
N ASN A 119 -6.61 9.38 -5.50
CA ASN A 119 -6.42 10.70 -6.11
C ASN A 119 -4.95 10.95 -6.52
N THR A 120 -4.00 10.56 -5.67
CA THR A 120 -2.57 10.65 -5.97
C THR A 120 -2.20 9.80 -7.19
N SER A 121 -2.71 8.57 -7.26
CA SER A 121 -2.40 7.63 -8.35
C SER A 121 -2.86 8.13 -9.72
N VAL A 122 -3.89 8.97 -9.78
CA VAL A 122 -4.38 9.57 -11.05
C VAL A 122 -3.28 10.38 -11.75
N ASP A 123 -2.38 10.99 -10.99
CA ASP A 123 -1.32 11.86 -11.51
C ASP A 123 0.02 11.15 -11.75
N ILE A 124 0.14 9.88 -11.37
CA ILE A 124 1.31 9.07 -11.68
C ILE A 124 1.17 8.60 -13.14
N ASN A 125 1.81 9.31 -14.07
CA ASN A 125 1.66 9.06 -15.52
C ASN A 125 2.94 8.54 -16.19
N ASP A 126 3.99 8.30 -15.42
CA ASP A 126 5.33 7.92 -15.91
C ASP A 126 5.82 6.56 -15.37
N LYS A 127 5.03 5.92 -14.48
CA LYS A 127 5.41 4.68 -13.82
C LYS A 127 4.21 3.95 -13.22
N PRO A 128 4.33 2.64 -12.94
CA PRO A 128 3.27 1.90 -12.28
C PRO A 128 3.12 2.28 -10.81
N SER A 129 1.90 2.13 -10.31
CA SER A 129 1.59 2.35 -8.90
C SER A 129 0.62 1.29 -8.36
N ALA A 130 0.75 0.98 -7.09
CA ALA A 130 -0.16 0.09 -6.37
C ALA A 130 -0.58 0.72 -5.05
N PHE A 131 -1.85 0.58 -4.71
CA PHE A 131 -2.37 0.82 -3.37
C PHE A 131 -3.11 -0.44 -2.91
N ARG A 132 -2.74 -0.91 -1.72
CA ARG A 132 -3.22 -2.18 -1.16
C ARG A 132 -4.08 -1.94 0.07
N TYR A 133 -5.25 -2.52 0.12
CA TYR A 133 -6.23 -2.33 1.19
C TYR A 133 -6.84 -3.64 1.66
N PRO A 134 -7.26 -3.72 2.94
CA PRO A 134 -7.79 -4.96 3.52
C PRO A 134 -9.22 -5.25 3.05
N ARG A 135 -9.65 -6.49 3.29
CA ARG A 135 -11.06 -6.85 3.28
C ARG A 135 -11.76 -6.32 4.52
N GLY A 136 -12.81 -5.58 4.35
CA GLY A 136 -13.60 -5.08 5.48
C GLY A 136 -14.31 -3.77 5.20
N SER A 137 -15.01 -3.28 6.20
CA SER A 137 -15.61 -1.95 6.19
C SER A 137 -14.60 -0.91 6.67
N GLY A 138 -14.74 0.34 6.21
CA GLY A 138 -14.03 1.46 6.79
C GLY A 138 -14.37 1.66 8.26
N ILE A 139 -13.55 2.44 8.94
CA ILE A 139 -13.69 2.72 10.38
C ILE A 139 -14.64 3.88 10.68
N GLY A 140 -15.20 4.50 9.64
CA GLY A 140 -16.21 5.56 9.74
C GLY A 140 -15.62 6.96 9.92
N ILE A 141 -14.39 7.20 9.47
CA ILE A 141 -13.80 8.55 9.52
C ILE A 141 -14.31 9.43 8.36
N LYS A 142 -14.21 10.74 8.56
CA LYS A 142 -14.56 11.71 7.53
C LYS A 142 -13.69 11.50 6.28
N LEU A 143 -14.33 11.34 5.14
CA LEU A 143 -13.62 11.28 3.87
C LEU A 143 -12.99 12.64 3.53
N PRO A 144 -11.86 12.66 2.80
CA PRO A 144 -11.20 13.89 2.41
C PRO A 144 -12.04 14.66 1.37
N GLU A 145 -11.64 15.91 1.13
CA GLU A 145 -12.21 16.69 0.04
C GLU A 145 -11.88 16.08 -1.32
N ILE A 146 -12.70 16.40 -2.33
CA ILE A 146 -12.49 15.96 -3.70
C ILE A 146 -11.09 16.46 -4.16
N ASN A 147 -10.31 15.54 -4.72
CA ASN A 147 -8.94 15.80 -5.22
C ASN A 147 -7.87 16.03 -4.15
N GLU A 148 -8.12 15.83 -2.87
CA GLU A 148 -7.05 15.83 -1.86
C GLU A 148 -6.07 14.68 -2.15
N LYS A 149 -4.77 14.99 -2.17
CA LYS A 149 -3.68 14.08 -2.56
C LYS A 149 -2.62 13.99 -1.47
N ILE A 150 -1.77 12.99 -1.58
CA ILE A 150 -0.60 12.78 -0.72
C ILE A 150 0.65 13.00 -1.58
N GLU A 151 1.65 13.66 -1.03
CA GLU A 151 2.97 13.72 -1.67
C GLU A 151 3.60 12.32 -1.71
N ILE A 152 4.06 11.91 -2.89
CA ILE A 152 4.63 10.58 -3.10
C ILE A 152 5.88 10.40 -2.24
N GLY A 153 5.95 9.28 -1.53
CA GLY A 153 7.07 8.95 -0.65
C GLY A 153 7.06 9.70 0.67
N LYS A 154 5.92 10.29 1.09
CA LYS A 154 5.80 10.97 2.38
C LYS A 154 4.91 10.22 3.36
N GLY A 155 5.55 9.81 4.46
CA GLY A 155 4.86 9.37 5.68
C GLY A 155 4.32 10.54 6.49
N ARG A 156 3.72 10.23 7.64
CA ARG A 156 3.25 11.24 8.60
C ARG A 156 3.49 10.78 10.03
N VAL A 157 3.87 11.71 10.90
CA VAL A 157 3.87 11.49 12.34
C VAL A 157 2.45 11.69 12.86
N ILE A 158 1.90 10.65 13.46
CA ILE A 158 0.56 10.68 14.08
C ILE A 158 0.67 11.23 15.51
N LYS A 159 1.74 10.84 16.19
CA LYS A 159 2.02 11.26 17.55
C LYS A 159 3.52 11.26 17.78
N GLU A 160 4.03 12.30 18.40
CA GLU A 160 5.42 12.35 18.87
C GLU A 160 5.54 11.76 20.28
N GLY A 161 6.62 11.07 20.54
CA GLY A 161 6.98 10.46 21.81
C GLY A 161 8.49 10.45 22.00
N LYS A 162 8.99 9.51 22.79
CA LYS A 162 10.40 9.37 23.14
C LYS A 162 10.82 7.90 23.08
N GLU A 163 12.10 7.66 22.97
CA GLU A 163 12.79 6.36 23.09
C GLU A 163 12.34 5.31 22.07
N ILE A 164 11.03 5.08 21.90
CA ILE A 164 10.49 4.03 21.04
C ILE A 164 9.64 4.65 19.94
N ALA A 165 9.92 4.28 18.69
CA ALA A 165 9.08 4.62 17.54
C ALA A 165 8.35 3.38 17.01
N LEU A 166 7.03 3.51 16.88
CA LEU A 166 6.16 2.52 16.23
C LEU A 166 5.84 3.01 14.82
N ILE A 167 6.27 2.27 13.81
CA ILE A 167 6.06 2.62 12.41
C ILE A 167 5.05 1.64 11.81
N ASN A 168 3.87 2.14 11.51
CA ASN A 168 2.80 1.37 10.88
C ASN A 168 2.84 1.52 9.37
N PHE A 169 2.63 0.42 8.64
CA PHE A 169 2.40 0.41 7.20
C PHE A 169 1.08 -0.28 6.89
N GLY A 170 0.06 0.50 6.51
CA GLY A 170 -1.27 0.02 6.14
C GLY A 170 -2.27 -0.02 7.28
N ALA A 171 -3.21 -0.96 7.25
CA ALA A 171 -4.47 -0.94 7.97
C ALA A 171 -4.41 -1.14 9.50
N ARG A 172 -3.22 -1.39 10.10
CA ARG A 172 -3.10 -1.62 11.56
C ARG A 172 -2.92 -0.35 12.40
N LEU A 173 -3.10 0.84 11.81
CA LEU A 173 -2.89 2.11 12.52
C LEU A 173 -3.79 2.27 13.75
N GLN A 174 -5.06 1.84 13.66
CA GLN A 174 -5.98 1.91 14.81
C GLN A 174 -5.54 1.06 15.98
N GLU A 175 -5.09 -0.17 15.71
CA GLU A 175 -4.56 -1.07 16.72
C GLU A 175 -3.31 -0.49 17.36
N CYS A 176 -2.44 0.14 16.56
CA CYS A 176 -1.28 0.86 17.06
C CYS A 176 -1.68 2.02 17.99
N GLN A 177 -2.68 2.81 17.62
CA GLN A 177 -3.19 3.90 18.45
C GLN A 177 -3.78 3.40 19.77
N LYS A 178 -4.55 2.31 19.75
CA LYS A 178 -5.09 1.67 20.97
C LYS A 178 -3.96 1.16 21.87
N ALA A 179 -2.93 0.55 21.27
CA ALA A 179 -1.76 0.09 22.02
C ALA A 179 -1.01 1.27 22.67
N LEU A 180 -0.78 2.36 21.94
CA LEU A 180 -0.18 3.57 22.48
C LEU A 180 -0.93 4.11 23.69
N ASN A 181 -2.24 4.26 23.57
CA ASN A 181 -3.08 4.76 24.68
C ASN A 181 -2.99 3.89 25.95
N ASN A 182 -2.78 2.58 25.79
CA ASN A 182 -2.60 1.68 26.90
C ASN A 182 -1.19 1.76 27.51
N LEU A 183 -0.17 1.99 26.68
CA LEU A 183 1.23 2.14 27.10
C LEU A 183 1.45 3.48 27.83
N GLU A 184 0.79 4.55 27.40
CA GLU A 184 0.82 5.85 28.08
C GLU A 184 0.32 5.78 29.52
N LYS A 185 -0.74 5.01 29.78
CA LYS A 185 -1.24 4.76 31.14
C LYS A 185 -0.20 4.06 32.03
N LYS A 186 0.81 3.44 31.41
CA LYS A 186 1.93 2.80 32.10
C LYS A 186 3.20 3.66 32.12
N GLY A 187 3.11 4.92 31.67
CA GLY A 187 4.22 5.87 31.67
C GLY A 187 5.14 5.78 30.43
N LEU A 188 4.78 5.00 29.40
CA LEU A 188 5.53 4.87 28.17
C LEU A 188 4.92 5.80 27.10
N ASN A 189 5.69 6.73 26.57
CA ASN A 189 5.25 7.67 25.56
C ASN A 189 5.99 7.43 24.23
N LEU A 190 5.37 6.68 23.31
CA LEU A 190 5.95 6.27 22.04
C LEU A 190 5.59 7.23 20.92
N THR A 191 6.51 7.36 19.97
CA THR A 191 6.20 7.97 18.66
C THR A 191 5.40 6.99 17.82
N LEU A 192 4.34 7.46 17.13
CA LEU A 192 3.59 6.69 16.14
C LEU A 192 3.69 7.35 14.77
N ILE A 193 4.10 6.57 13.79
CA ILE A 193 4.26 6.98 12.40
C ILE A 193 3.38 6.11 11.50
N ASP A 194 2.69 6.75 10.56
CA ASP A 194 2.06 6.09 9.41
C ASP A 194 2.98 6.26 8.19
N ALA A 195 3.59 5.17 7.77
CA ALA A 195 4.60 5.19 6.71
C ALA A 195 3.99 5.47 5.33
N ARG A 196 2.73 5.11 5.08
CA ARG A 196 2.00 5.31 3.81
C ARG A 196 2.63 4.63 2.59
N PHE A 197 3.95 4.73 2.42
CA PHE A 197 4.70 4.24 1.27
C PHE A 197 5.77 3.24 1.70
N CYS A 198 5.79 2.08 1.06
CA CYS A 198 6.93 1.19 1.10
C CYS A 198 7.98 1.59 0.05
N LYS A 199 7.50 2.08 -1.10
CA LYS A 199 8.35 2.54 -2.20
C LYS A 199 7.68 3.73 -2.92
N PRO A 200 8.38 4.89 -3.06
CA PRO A 200 9.63 5.19 -2.36
C PRO A 200 9.42 5.34 -0.85
N LEU A 201 10.42 4.97 -0.08
CA LEU A 201 10.43 5.16 1.37
C LEU A 201 10.64 6.66 1.70
N ASP A 202 10.01 7.18 2.75
CA ASP A 202 10.34 8.51 3.29
C ASP A 202 11.67 8.44 4.05
N GLU A 203 12.77 8.51 3.30
CA GLU A 203 14.10 8.38 3.86
C GLU A 203 14.40 9.43 4.93
N ASN A 204 13.92 10.66 4.76
CA ASN A 204 14.13 11.74 5.74
C ASN A 204 13.40 11.45 7.05
N LEU A 205 12.15 11.02 6.97
CA LEU A 205 11.38 10.65 8.15
C LEU A 205 12.01 9.46 8.87
N MET A 206 12.39 8.41 8.13
CA MET A 206 13.02 7.21 8.72
C MET A 206 14.39 7.51 9.32
N TRP A 207 15.19 8.35 8.65
CA TRP A 207 16.47 8.81 9.16
C TRP A 207 16.33 9.57 10.50
N ASN A 208 15.44 10.55 10.54
CA ASN A 208 15.19 11.34 11.74
C ASN A 208 14.64 10.48 12.87
N THR A 209 13.75 9.54 12.55
CA THR A 209 13.21 8.59 13.53
C THR A 209 14.32 7.76 14.14
N ALA A 210 15.19 7.17 13.32
CA ALA A 210 16.30 6.36 13.80
C ALA A 210 17.35 7.12 14.63
N LYS A 211 17.53 8.40 14.36
CA LYS A 211 18.46 9.23 15.17
C LYS A 211 17.90 9.63 16.53
N ASN A 212 16.60 9.74 16.66
CA ASN A 212 15.95 10.30 17.84
C ASN A 212 15.30 9.23 18.75
N HIS A 213 15.38 7.94 18.37
CA HIS A 213 14.80 6.85 19.14
C HIS A 213 15.83 5.73 19.33
N GLU A 214 15.68 4.99 20.41
CA GLU A 214 16.51 3.83 20.76
C GLU A 214 15.98 2.53 20.21
N ILE A 215 14.64 2.46 20.01
CA ILE A 215 13.95 1.26 19.52
C ILE A 215 13.01 1.66 18.38
N ILE A 216 13.07 0.91 17.28
CA ILE A 216 12.10 1.01 16.19
C ILE A 216 11.34 -0.30 16.05
N ILE A 217 10.02 -0.20 16.03
CA ILE A 217 9.11 -1.33 15.83
C ILE A 217 8.31 -1.06 14.55
N SER A 218 8.45 -1.90 13.52
CA SER A 218 7.61 -1.83 12.32
C SER A 218 6.44 -2.79 12.41
N ILE A 219 5.25 -2.34 11.96
CA ILE A 219 4.03 -3.15 11.93
C ILE A 219 3.46 -3.11 10.51
N GLU A 220 3.25 -4.30 9.94
CA GLU A 220 2.64 -4.52 8.65
C GLU A 220 1.89 -5.85 8.59
N GLU A 221 0.97 -5.98 7.65
CA GLU A 221 0.40 -7.28 7.25
C GLU A 221 1.06 -7.72 5.94
N GLY A 222 2.26 -8.24 6.04
CA GLY A 222 3.11 -8.65 4.91
C GLY A 222 3.95 -9.88 5.27
N SER A 223 4.89 -10.20 4.41
CA SER A 223 5.86 -11.28 4.57
C SER A 223 7.29 -10.73 4.70
N ILE A 224 8.25 -11.62 4.92
CA ILE A 224 9.68 -11.28 4.76
C ILE A 224 9.90 -10.68 3.37
N GLY A 225 10.65 -9.58 3.30
CA GLY A 225 10.80 -8.78 2.08
C GLY A 225 9.79 -7.63 1.96
N GLY A 226 8.85 -7.49 2.91
CA GLY A 226 7.90 -6.38 2.99
C GLY A 226 8.49 -5.09 3.53
N PHE A 227 7.64 -4.22 4.07
CA PHE A 227 8.02 -2.88 4.54
C PHE A 227 9.15 -2.90 5.58
N GLY A 228 9.07 -3.80 6.58
CA GLY A 228 10.11 -3.92 7.61
C GLY A 228 11.49 -4.28 7.02
N SER A 229 11.52 -5.09 5.96
CA SER A 229 12.76 -5.43 5.25
C SER A 229 13.34 -4.22 4.50
N HIS A 230 12.50 -3.41 3.85
CA HIS A 230 12.93 -2.17 3.18
C HIS A 230 13.44 -1.15 4.19
N LEU A 231 12.77 -1.01 5.33
CA LEU A 231 13.21 -0.14 6.42
C LEU A 231 14.58 -0.62 6.96
N SER A 232 14.72 -1.91 7.28
CA SER A 232 15.97 -2.48 7.79
C SER A 232 17.12 -2.31 6.80
N LYS A 233 16.87 -2.54 5.49
CA LYS A 233 17.86 -2.29 4.44
C LYS A 233 18.30 -0.82 4.44
N PHE A 234 17.37 0.11 4.45
CA PHE A 234 17.69 1.54 4.49
C PHE A 234 18.53 1.91 5.72
N LEU A 235 18.14 1.46 6.91
CA LEU A 235 18.87 1.71 8.15
C LEU A 235 20.27 1.12 8.12
N SER A 236 20.44 -0.08 7.55
CA SER A 236 21.75 -0.73 7.35
C SER A 236 22.64 0.09 6.42
N GLU A 237 22.13 0.49 5.26
CA GLU A 237 22.87 1.28 4.27
C GLU A 237 23.31 2.65 4.81
N LYS A 238 22.58 3.20 5.77
CA LYS A 238 22.90 4.46 6.45
C LYS A 238 23.75 4.28 7.71
N GLY A 239 24.14 3.05 8.09
CA GLY A 239 24.91 2.77 9.29
C GLY A 239 24.17 3.10 10.59
N LEU A 240 22.85 2.93 10.61
CA LEU A 240 22.01 3.27 11.77
C LEU A 240 21.61 2.05 12.61
N LEU A 241 21.79 0.82 12.12
CA LEU A 241 21.40 -0.40 12.85
C LEU A 241 22.18 -0.63 14.15
N GLU A 242 23.38 -0.09 14.28
CA GLU A 242 24.18 -0.22 15.52
C GLU A 242 23.67 0.70 16.65
N LYS A 243 22.71 1.55 16.37
CA LYS A 243 22.21 2.57 17.31
C LYS A 243 20.77 2.31 17.78
N ILE A 244 20.12 1.30 17.20
CA ILE A 244 18.68 1.04 17.39
C ILE A 244 18.49 -0.35 17.93
#